data_71a915a1ef6306661382a1b586300d0e
#
_entry.id   71a915a1ef6306661382a1b586300d0e
#
_cell.length_a   1.000
_cell.length_b   1.000
_cell.length_c   1.000
_cell.angle_alpha   90.00
_cell.angle_beta   90.00
_cell.angle_gamma   90.00
#
_symmetry.space_group_name_H-M   'P 1'
#
loop_
_entity.id
_entity.type
_entity.pdbx_description
1 polymer ?
#
loop_
_entity_poly.entity_id
_entity_poly.type
_entity_poly.pdbx_seq_one_letter_code
_entity_poly.pdbx_strand_id
1 'polypeptide(L)'
;MTIKKFFYSELRNFLQSKSMDIESTISNDSYFFGISSLELAKENDITFFHNSKYSNLLALTKAKACFVTKDHSKLLNKLCVPIIVND
;
A
#
# COMPACT_ATOMS: atom_id res chain seq x y z
N MET A 1 -10.69 2.72 -23.53
CA MET A 1 -9.75 3.16 -22.49
C MET A 1 -8.95 1.96 -22.00
N THR A 2 -7.64 2.07 -22.02
CA THR A 2 -6.77 1.00 -21.56
C THR A 2 -6.48 1.18 -20.08
N ILE A 3 -6.83 0.19 -19.27
CA ILE A 3 -6.52 0.21 -17.84
C ILE A 3 -5.15 -0.42 -17.69
N LYS A 4 -4.21 0.38 -17.21
CA LYS A 4 -2.86 -0.11 -16.92
C LYS A 4 -2.82 -0.64 -15.51
N LYS A 5 -2.26 -1.83 -15.35
CA LYS A 5 -2.02 -2.39 -14.01
C LYS A 5 -0.52 -2.52 -13.80
N PHE A 6 -0.09 -2.50 -12.55
CA PHE A 6 1.30 -2.75 -12.21
C PHE A 6 1.36 -3.81 -11.10
N PHE A 7 2.44 -4.60 -11.12
CA PHE A 7 2.61 -5.69 -10.16
C PHE A 7 3.44 -5.25 -8.98
N TYR A 8 3.22 -5.89 -7.84
CA TYR A 8 4.00 -5.59 -6.64
C TYR A 8 5.50 -5.76 -6.89
N SER A 9 5.90 -6.79 -7.65
CA SER A 9 7.32 -7.01 -7.95
C SER A 9 7.94 -5.83 -8.69
N GLU A 10 7.19 -5.21 -9.60
CA GLU A 10 7.67 -4.03 -10.32
C GLU A 10 7.83 -2.84 -9.37
N LEU A 11 6.86 -2.64 -8.50
CA LEU A 11 6.91 -1.57 -7.51
C LEU A 11 8.09 -1.75 -6.58
N ARG A 12 8.30 -2.98 -6.08
CA ARG A 12 9.41 -3.28 -5.18
C ARG A 12 10.75 -3.01 -5.85
N ASN A 13 10.92 -3.46 -7.09
CA ASN A 13 12.16 -3.24 -7.83
C ASN A 13 12.43 -1.74 -8.04
N PHE A 14 11.39 -0.99 -8.36
CA PHE A 14 11.51 0.46 -8.53
C PHE A 14 11.97 1.13 -7.23
N LEU A 15 11.34 0.79 -6.11
CA LEU A 15 11.69 1.39 -4.82
C LEU A 15 13.08 0.99 -4.36
N GLN A 16 13.49 -0.26 -4.63
CA GLN A 16 14.86 -0.69 -4.31
C GLN A 16 15.90 0.07 -5.11
N SER A 17 15.58 0.43 -6.36
CA SER A 17 16.48 1.24 -7.18
C SER A 17 16.64 2.65 -6.61
N LYS A 18 15.72 3.10 -5.77
CA LYS A 18 15.79 4.40 -5.08
C LYS A 18 16.28 4.25 -3.64
N SER A 19 16.89 3.11 -3.31
CA SER A 19 17.44 2.82 -1.98
C SER A 19 16.36 2.78 -0.89
N MET A 20 15.14 2.42 -1.25
CA MET A 20 14.05 2.25 -0.29
C MET A 20 13.80 0.77 -0.06
N ASP A 21 13.93 0.34 1.18
CA ASP A 21 13.60 -1.02 1.58
C ASP A 21 12.15 -1.10 1.99
N ILE A 22 11.44 -2.06 1.43
CA ILE A 22 10.04 -2.32 1.82
C ILE A 22 9.90 -3.79 2.18
N GLU A 23 8.95 -4.07 3.05
CA GLU A 23 8.68 -5.42 3.53
C GLU A 23 7.19 -5.66 3.56
N SER A 24 6.75 -6.76 2.98
CA SER A 24 5.33 -7.10 2.96
C SER A 24 5.15 -8.59 2.73
N THR A 25 3.99 -9.10 3.18
CA THR A 25 3.56 -10.47 2.91
C THR A 25 2.81 -10.59 1.59
N ILE A 26 2.60 -9.47 0.90
CA ILE A 26 1.85 -9.49 -0.36
C ILE A 26 2.63 -10.26 -1.43
N SER A 27 1.91 -11.00 -2.27
CA SER A 27 2.53 -11.78 -3.33
C SER A 27 3.13 -10.88 -4.42
N ASN A 28 4.27 -11.31 -4.98
CA ASN A 28 4.88 -10.60 -6.10
C ASN A 28 3.95 -10.51 -7.32
N ASP A 29 3.03 -11.45 -7.44
CA ASP A 29 2.07 -11.50 -8.55
C ASP A 29 0.86 -10.59 -8.33
N SER A 30 0.73 -10.01 -7.15
CA SER A 30 -0.36 -9.09 -6.86
C SER A 30 -0.24 -7.85 -7.74
N TYR A 31 -1.38 -7.36 -8.19
CA TYR A 31 -1.40 -6.20 -9.07
C TYR A 31 -2.32 -5.11 -8.51
N PHE A 32 -2.07 -3.89 -8.98
CA PHE A 32 -2.83 -2.72 -8.59
C PHE A 32 -3.21 -1.94 -9.85
N PHE A 33 -4.34 -1.26 -9.79
CA PHE A 33 -4.77 -0.40 -10.90
C PHE A 33 -4.38 1.06 -10.69
N GLY A 34 -4.09 1.45 -9.47
CA GLY A 34 -3.71 2.82 -9.21
C GLY A 34 -3.29 3.07 -7.77
N ILE A 35 -2.93 4.32 -7.52
CA ILE A 35 -2.55 4.81 -6.20
C ILE A 35 -3.58 5.86 -5.82
N SER A 36 -4.20 5.72 -4.65
CA SER A 36 -5.22 6.63 -4.18
C SER A 36 -5.04 6.93 -2.71
N SER A 37 -5.71 7.99 -2.24
CA SER A 37 -5.72 8.29 -0.81
C SER A 37 -6.49 7.21 -0.04
N LEU A 38 -6.32 7.19 1.28
CA LEU A 38 -7.00 6.22 2.15
C LEU A 38 -8.51 6.22 1.95
N GLU A 39 -9.10 7.39 1.73
CA GLU A 39 -10.54 7.54 1.61
C GLU A 39 -11.08 7.09 0.25
N LEU A 40 -10.29 7.28 -0.80
CA LEU A 40 -10.74 7.06 -2.16
C LEU A 40 -10.29 5.72 -2.73
N ALA A 41 -9.39 5.03 -2.05
CA ALA A 41 -8.84 3.77 -2.55
C ALA A 41 -9.92 2.70 -2.67
N LYS A 42 -9.83 1.94 -3.74
CA LYS A 42 -10.72 0.81 -4.02
C LYS A 42 -9.95 -0.50 -3.85
N GLU A 43 -10.64 -1.61 -4.03
CA GLU A 43 -10.10 -2.95 -3.72
C GLU A 43 -8.85 -3.36 -4.51
N ASN A 44 -8.56 -2.69 -5.63
CA ASN A 44 -7.37 -2.97 -6.42
C ASN A 44 -6.40 -1.80 -6.43
N ASP A 45 -6.56 -0.87 -5.49
CA ASP A 45 -5.65 0.27 -5.36
C ASP A 45 -4.65 0.03 -4.24
N ILE A 46 -3.51 0.70 -4.37
CA ILE A 46 -2.55 0.81 -3.29
C ILE A 46 -2.67 2.21 -2.70
N THR A 47 -2.57 2.33 -1.39
CA THR A 47 -2.66 3.61 -0.73
C THR A 47 -1.45 3.82 0.16
N PHE A 48 -1.37 4.98 0.79
CA PHE A 48 -0.26 5.34 1.64
C PHE A 48 -0.76 6.08 2.88
N PHE A 49 0.02 6.01 3.94
CA PHE A 49 -0.29 6.68 5.19
C PHE A 49 0.94 7.45 5.65
N HIS A 50 0.80 8.75 5.81
CA HIS A 50 1.92 9.61 6.20
C HIS A 50 1.55 10.65 7.26
N ASN A 51 0.30 10.70 7.67
CA ASN A 51 -0.17 11.70 8.63
C ASN A 51 -1.02 11.03 9.69
N SER A 52 -0.51 10.97 10.93
CA SER A 52 -1.18 10.30 12.04
C SER A 52 -2.58 10.86 12.35
N LYS A 53 -2.87 12.05 11.88
CA LYS A 53 -4.21 12.64 12.00
C LYS A 53 -5.29 11.76 11.36
N TYR A 54 -4.91 10.98 10.35
CA TYR A 54 -5.84 10.12 9.60
C TYR A 54 -5.71 8.65 9.99
N SER A 55 -5.15 8.34 11.14
CA SER A 55 -4.92 6.94 11.55
C SER A 55 -6.21 6.12 11.62
N ASN A 56 -7.35 6.76 11.94
CA ASN A 56 -8.63 6.06 11.97
C ASN A 56 -9.06 5.54 10.59
N LEU A 57 -8.57 6.15 9.52
CA LEU A 57 -8.90 5.71 8.16
C LEU A 57 -8.21 4.41 7.77
N LEU A 58 -7.15 4.04 8.49
CA LEU A 58 -6.44 2.77 8.22
C LEU A 58 -7.36 1.56 8.41
N ALA A 59 -8.26 1.64 9.37
CA ALA A 59 -9.21 0.56 9.63
C ALA A 59 -10.36 0.55 8.62
N LEU A 60 -10.58 1.64 7.91
CA LEU A 60 -11.72 1.82 7.04
C LEU A 60 -11.39 1.75 5.55
N THR A 61 -10.12 1.86 5.18
CA THR A 61 -9.74 1.91 3.77
C THR A 61 -10.09 0.60 3.07
N LYS A 62 -10.50 0.71 1.82
CA LYS A 62 -10.80 -0.44 0.95
C LYS A 62 -9.62 -0.83 0.08
N ALA A 63 -8.47 -0.19 0.26
CA ALA A 63 -7.29 -0.46 -0.54
C ALA A 63 -6.82 -1.90 -0.37
N LYS A 64 -6.21 -2.43 -1.41
CA LYS A 64 -5.61 -3.76 -1.38
C LYS A 64 -4.37 -3.79 -0.51
N ALA A 65 -3.58 -2.72 -0.54
CA ALA A 65 -2.35 -2.61 0.23
C ALA A 65 -2.11 -1.16 0.61
N CYS A 66 -1.32 -0.95 1.66
CA CYS A 66 -1.03 0.39 2.16
C CYS A 66 0.42 0.49 2.63
N PHE A 67 1.11 1.54 2.18
CA PHE A 67 2.43 1.87 2.71
C PHE A 67 2.27 2.45 4.12
N VAL A 68 2.84 1.79 5.09
CA VAL A 68 2.77 2.20 6.51
C VAL A 68 4.10 1.92 7.18
N THR A 69 4.33 2.59 8.30
CA THR A 69 5.42 2.20 9.19
C THR A 69 4.97 0.99 10.01
N LYS A 70 5.93 0.31 10.62
CA LYS A 70 5.64 -0.89 11.41
C LYS A 70 4.64 -0.60 12.52
N ASP A 71 4.77 0.56 13.17
CA ASP A 71 3.90 0.92 14.29
C ASP A 71 2.44 1.09 13.87
N HIS A 72 2.21 1.60 12.67
CA HIS A 72 0.86 1.85 12.18
C HIS A 72 0.25 0.67 11.43
N SER A 73 1.05 -0.33 11.08
CA SER A 73 0.56 -1.50 10.35
C SER A 73 -0.54 -2.24 11.10
N LYS A 74 -0.51 -2.17 12.43
CA LYS A 74 -1.49 -2.84 13.30
C LYS A 74 -2.87 -2.22 13.18
N LEU A 75 -2.97 -1.00 12.70
CA LEU A 75 -4.24 -0.27 12.60
C LEU A 75 -4.99 -0.58 11.30
N LEU A 76 -4.32 -1.20 10.33
CA LEU A 76 -4.95 -1.56 9.06
C LEU A 76 -6.00 -2.65 9.26
N ASN A 77 -7.09 -2.57 8.49
CA ASN A 77 -8.05 -3.65 8.50
C ASN A 77 -7.43 -4.91 7.86
N LYS A 78 -8.03 -6.06 8.12
CA LYS A 78 -7.46 -7.36 7.73
C LYS A 78 -7.39 -7.57 6.21
N LEU A 79 -8.19 -6.84 5.47
CA LEU A 79 -8.23 -6.98 4.00
C LEU A 79 -7.17 -6.15 3.30
N CYS A 80 -6.57 -5.20 4.01
CA CYS A 80 -5.53 -4.34 3.45
C CYS A 80 -4.16 -4.85 3.91
N VAL A 81 -3.33 -5.24 2.96
CA VAL A 81 -2.00 -5.79 3.29
C VAL A 81 -1.03 -4.64 3.55
N PRO A 82 -0.34 -4.64 4.70
CA PRO A 82 0.65 -3.60 4.96
C PRO A 82 1.91 -3.80 4.12
N ILE A 83 2.43 -2.70 3.60
CA ILE A 83 3.76 -2.66 2.98
C ILE A 83 4.60 -1.79 3.90
N ILE A 84 5.46 -2.42 4.66
CA ILE A 84 6.22 -1.73 5.71
C ILE A 84 7.35 -0.95 5.07
N VAL A 85 7.41 0.33 5.35
CA VAL A 85 8.49 1.20 4.89
C VAL A 85 9.27 1.69 6.09
N ASN A 86 10.57 1.83 5.88
CA ASN A 86 11.45 2.41 6.90
C ASN A 86 11.55 3.91 6.65
N ASP A 87 11.35 4.64 7.68
CA ASP A 87 11.41 6.10 7.62
C ASP A 87 12.84 6.59 7.62
#